data_dc2d84752940fa181b2624d184e34aa8
#
_entry.id   dc2d84752940fa181b2624d184e34aa8
#
_cell.length_a   1.000
_cell.length_b   1.000
_cell.length_c   1.000
_cell.angle_alpha   90.00
_cell.angle_beta   90.00
_cell.angle_gamma   90.00
#
_symmetry.space_group_name_H-M   'P 1'
#
loop_
_entity.id
_entity.type
_entity.pdbx_description
1 polymer ?
#
loop_
_entity_poly.entity_id
_entity_poly.type
_entity_poly.pdbx_seq_one_letter_code
_entity_poly.pdbx_strand_id
1 'polypeptide(L)'
;MNSPGDEYLPFLKEAGCDPGVIEHCLVVRDVAVRIASDIVNAGTDVDTCLVAAGAVLHDIGRSKTHGMAHADEGGVICRSLGIDERVCLIVERHIGAGLKADERAKLGLRPVDRVPETLEEKIAAHADNMVRGSRILCKEEFAT
;
A
#
# COMPACT_ATOMS: atom_id res chain seq x y z
N MET A 1 6.97 -14.64 17.34
CA MET A 1 5.66 -13.98 17.27
C MET A 1 5.49 -13.34 15.90
N ASN A 2 4.28 -13.42 15.37
CA ASN A 2 3.99 -12.86 14.06
C ASN A 2 3.75 -11.35 14.17
N SER A 3 4.20 -10.62 13.17
CA SER A 3 3.90 -9.20 13.04
C SER A 3 2.53 -9.00 12.39
N PRO A 4 1.87 -7.84 12.62
CA PRO A 4 0.58 -7.57 11.97
C PRO A 4 0.66 -7.72 10.46
N GLY A 5 -0.31 -8.41 9.87
CA GLY A 5 -0.38 -8.61 8.43
C GLY A 5 0.47 -9.76 7.88
N ASP A 6 1.22 -10.46 8.73
CA ASP A 6 2.07 -11.58 8.28
C ASP A 6 1.27 -12.69 7.58
N GLU A 7 -0.01 -12.83 7.89
CA GLU A 7 -0.88 -13.83 7.25
C GLU A 7 -1.07 -13.58 5.75
N TYR A 8 -0.78 -12.38 5.27
CA TYR A 8 -0.88 -12.04 3.84
C TYR A 8 0.45 -12.22 3.09
N LEU A 9 1.55 -12.45 3.81
CA LEU A 9 2.86 -12.63 3.19
C LEU A 9 2.88 -13.77 2.16
N PRO A 10 2.25 -14.93 2.40
CA PRO A 10 2.23 -16.00 1.40
C PRO A 10 1.64 -15.58 0.06
N PHE A 11 0.70 -14.65 0.03
CA PHE A 11 0.10 -14.18 -1.23
C PHE A 11 1.13 -13.47 -2.11
N LEU A 12 2.05 -12.71 -1.51
CA LEU A 12 3.12 -12.04 -2.26
C LEU A 12 4.04 -13.06 -2.92
N LYS A 13 4.37 -14.13 -2.20
CA LYS A 13 5.23 -15.19 -2.71
C LYS A 13 4.54 -15.98 -3.82
N GLU A 14 3.28 -16.33 -3.63
CA GLU A 14 2.50 -17.07 -4.62
C GLU A 14 2.28 -16.26 -5.90
N ALA A 15 2.10 -14.95 -5.77
CA ALA A 15 1.96 -14.07 -6.92
C ALA A 15 3.26 -13.92 -7.72
N GLY A 16 4.41 -14.26 -7.12
CA GLY A 16 5.70 -14.19 -7.78
C GLY A 16 6.41 -12.85 -7.60
N CYS A 17 6.11 -12.14 -6.52
CA CYS A 17 6.81 -10.89 -6.21
C CYS A 17 8.29 -11.15 -5.93
N ASP A 18 9.16 -10.27 -6.45
CA ASP A 18 10.59 -10.33 -6.19
C ASP A 18 10.90 -10.15 -4.70
N PRO A 19 11.98 -10.76 -4.19
CA PRO A 19 12.36 -10.58 -2.78
C PRO A 19 12.49 -9.13 -2.35
N GLY A 20 12.99 -8.25 -3.23
CA GLY A 20 13.09 -6.82 -2.95
C GLY A 20 11.74 -6.14 -2.76
N VAL A 21 10.74 -6.55 -3.54
CA VAL A 21 9.36 -6.05 -3.41
C VAL A 21 8.78 -6.51 -2.07
N ILE A 22 8.97 -7.77 -1.72
CA ILE A 22 8.47 -8.32 -0.45
C ILE A 22 9.09 -7.56 0.72
N GLU A 23 10.41 -7.35 0.70
CA GLU A 23 11.11 -6.61 1.75
C GLU A 23 10.57 -5.19 1.88
N HIS A 24 10.37 -4.50 0.76
CA HIS A 24 9.78 -3.17 0.74
C HIS A 24 8.39 -3.16 1.39
N CYS A 25 7.54 -4.11 1.03
CA CYS A 25 6.20 -4.22 1.60
C CYS A 25 6.23 -4.41 3.12
N LEU A 26 7.15 -5.21 3.61
CA LEU A 26 7.27 -5.45 5.05
C LEU A 26 7.75 -4.20 5.80
N VAL A 27 8.67 -3.43 5.22
CA VAL A 27 9.11 -2.17 5.81
C VAL A 27 7.98 -1.16 5.81
N VAL A 28 7.24 -1.05 4.73
CA VAL A 28 6.07 -0.15 4.65
C VAL A 28 5.02 -0.55 5.69
N ARG A 29 4.78 -1.86 5.87
CA ARG A 29 3.89 -2.33 6.91
C ARG A 29 4.33 -1.86 8.29
N ASP A 30 5.61 -2.00 8.62
CA ASP A 30 6.12 -1.60 9.92
C ASP A 30 5.94 -0.10 10.16
N VAL A 31 6.22 0.73 9.16
CA VAL A 31 6.01 2.19 9.24
C VAL A 31 4.53 2.51 9.40
N ALA A 32 3.68 1.89 8.59
CA ALA A 32 2.24 2.16 8.61
C ALA A 32 1.61 1.77 9.96
N VAL A 33 1.99 0.63 10.50
CA VAL A 33 1.49 0.17 11.80
C VAL A 33 1.94 1.12 12.92
N ARG A 34 3.17 1.63 12.85
CA ARG A 34 3.66 2.59 13.82
C ARG A 34 2.85 3.89 13.77
N ILE A 35 2.59 4.40 12.56
CA ILE A 35 1.77 5.61 12.39
C ILE A 35 0.35 5.37 12.93
N ALA A 36 -0.26 4.24 12.57
CA ALA A 36 -1.60 3.89 13.03
C ALA A 36 -1.66 3.82 14.56
N SER A 37 -0.65 3.19 15.18
CA SER A 37 -0.59 3.07 16.64
C SER A 37 -0.47 4.44 17.32
N ASP A 38 0.34 5.33 16.76
CA ASP A 38 0.50 6.69 17.30
C ASP A 38 -0.81 7.48 17.21
N ILE A 39 -1.55 7.32 16.13
CA ILE A 39 -2.84 7.99 15.93
C ILE A 39 -3.88 7.45 16.93
N VAL A 40 -3.94 6.14 17.12
CA VAL A 40 -4.85 5.51 18.10
C VAL A 40 -4.52 6.01 19.50
N ASN A 41 -3.25 6.08 19.86
CA ASN A 41 -2.80 6.57 21.17
C ASN A 41 -3.12 8.05 21.37
N ALA A 42 -3.24 8.81 20.28
CA ALA A 42 -3.64 10.22 20.33
C ALA A 42 -5.16 10.41 20.39
N GLY A 43 -5.94 9.34 20.35
CA GLY A 43 -7.38 9.38 20.56
C GLY A 43 -8.27 9.23 19.32
N THR A 44 -7.69 8.94 18.17
CA THR A 44 -8.44 8.74 16.92
C THR A 44 -8.49 7.26 16.57
N ASP A 45 -9.68 6.74 16.24
CA ASP A 45 -9.86 5.34 15.87
C ASP A 45 -9.25 5.07 14.50
N VAL A 46 -8.47 3.98 14.42
CA VAL A 46 -7.89 3.47 13.18
C VAL A 46 -7.99 1.94 13.23
N ASP A 47 -8.43 1.34 12.13
CA ASP A 47 -8.38 -0.11 11.98
C ASP A 47 -6.94 -0.53 11.65
N THR A 48 -6.16 -0.82 12.68
CA THR A 48 -4.73 -1.14 12.55
C THR A 48 -4.52 -2.43 11.76
N CYS A 49 -5.41 -3.41 11.91
CA CYS A 49 -5.32 -4.66 11.14
C CYS A 49 -5.53 -4.41 9.65
N LEU A 50 -6.45 -3.53 9.30
CA LEU A 50 -6.70 -3.15 7.92
C LEU A 50 -5.49 -2.43 7.31
N VAL A 51 -4.90 -1.50 8.07
CA VAL A 51 -3.68 -0.80 7.64
C VAL A 51 -2.54 -1.79 7.38
N ALA A 52 -2.35 -2.74 8.30
CA ALA A 52 -1.28 -3.75 8.16
C ALA A 52 -1.49 -4.61 6.92
N ALA A 53 -2.71 -5.09 6.70
CA ALA A 53 -3.04 -5.91 5.53
C ALA A 53 -2.79 -5.15 4.22
N GLY A 54 -3.28 -3.91 4.16
CA GLY A 54 -3.11 -3.08 2.96
C GLY A 54 -1.65 -2.77 2.69
N ALA A 55 -0.87 -2.50 3.72
CA ALA A 55 0.56 -2.21 3.59
C ALA A 55 1.33 -3.44 3.07
N VAL A 56 1.06 -4.63 3.62
CA VAL A 56 1.71 -5.86 3.14
C VAL A 56 1.40 -6.10 1.67
N LEU A 57 0.15 -5.88 1.26
CA LEU A 57 -0.31 -6.21 -0.08
C LEU A 57 -0.19 -5.06 -1.10
N HIS A 58 0.20 -3.85 -0.66
CA HIS A 58 0.10 -2.67 -1.52
C HIS A 58 0.83 -2.80 -2.86
N ASP A 59 1.95 -3.49 -2.91
CA ASP A 59 2.75 -3.66 -4.12
C ASP A 59 2.63 -5.04 -4.77
N ILE A 60 1.60 -5.84 -4.40
CA ILE A 60 1.42 -7.18 -4.97
C ILE A 60 1.31 -7.14 -6.51
N GLY A 61 0.80 -6.05 -7.07
CA GLY A 61 0.68 -5.87 -8.52
C GLY A 61 2.02 -5.80 -9.25
N ARG A 62 3.12 -5.58 -8.54
CA ARG A 62 4.45 -5.60 -9.15
C ARG A 62 4.86 -6.99 -9.62
N SER A 63 4.13 -8.02 -9.24
CA SER A 63 4.28 -9.36 -9.82
C SER A 63 3.85 -9.40 -11.31
N LYS A 64 3.05 -8.42 -11.74
CA LYS A 64 2.57 -8.31 -13.14
C LYS A 64 3.27 -7.20 -13.89
N THR A 65 3.53 -6.06 -13.26
CA THR A 65 4.18 -4.92 -13.89
C THR A 65 4.86 -4.05 -12.84
N HIS A 66 5.99 -3.45 -13.20
CA HIS A 66 6.65 -2.45 -12.35
C HIS A 66 6.25 -1.02 -12.76
N GLY A 67 5.40 -0.87 -13.79
CA GLY A 67 4.90 0.43 -14.24
C GLY A 67 3.80 0.97 -13.34
N MET A 68 3.26 2.13 -13.71
CA MET A 68 2.23 2.84 -12.93
C MET A 68 0.96 2.02 -12.75
N ALA A 69 0.70 1.03 -13.61
CA ALA A 69 -0.48 0.17 -13.52
C ALA A 69 -0.39 -0.88 -12.40
N HIS A 70 0.72 -0.96 -11.66
CA HIS A 70 0.88 -1.98 -10.63
C HIS A 70 -0.17 -1.87 -9.53
N ALA A 71 -0.64 -0.68 -9.22
CA ALA A 71 -1.69 -0.51 -8.20
C ALA A 71 -3.03 -1.09 -8.67
N ASP A 72 -3.43 -0.82 -9.91
CA ASP A 72 -4.66 -1.38 -10.49
C ASP A 72 -4.56 -2.90 -10.61
N GLU A 73 -3.41 -3.42 -11.07
CA GLU A 73 -3.17 -4.86 -11.15
C GLU A 73 -3.22 -5.52 -9.77
N GLY A 74 -2.70 -4.83 -8.75
CA GLY A 74 -2.77 -5.30 -7.37
C GLY A 74 -4.21 -5.44 -6.88
N GLY A 75 -5.06 -4.47 -7.21
CA GLY A 75 -6.48 -4.55 -6.89
C GLY A 75 -7.17 -5.76 -7.52
N VAL A 76 -6.87 -6.03 -8.80
CA VAL A 76 -7.40 -7.19 -9.51
C VAL A 76 -6.96 -8.49 -8.82
N ILE A 77 -5.67 -8.60 -8.49
CA ILE A 77 -5.14 -9.80 -7.81
C ILE A 77 -5.84 -9.99 -6.45
N CYS A 78 -5.92 -8.94 -5.64
CA CYS A 78 -6.54 -9.03 -4.32
C CYS A 78 -8.00 -9.45 -4.39
N ARG A 79 -8.76 -8.91 -5.34
CA ARG A 79 -10.16 -9.31 -5.49
C ARG A 79 -10.28 -10.77 -5.93
N SER A 80 -9.40 -11.23 -6.81
CA SER A 80 -9.40 -12.63 -7.25
C SER A 80 -9.08 -13.60 -6.11
N LEU A 81 -8.35 -13.13 -5.08
CA LEU A 81 -8.02 -13.93 -3.91
C LEU A 81 -9.10 -13.85 -2.81
N GLY A 82 -10.17 -13.09 -3.04
CA GLY A 82 -11.23 -12.93 -2.04
C GLY A 82 -10.84 -12.03 -0.87
N ILE A 83 -9.86 -11.16 -1.05
CA ILE A 83 -9.42 -10.24 -0.02
C ILE A 83 -10.50 -9.16 0.20
N ASP A 84 -10.68 -8.74 1.46
CA ASP A 84 -11.63 -7.70 1.85
C ASP A 84 -11.49 -6.47 0.92
N GLU A 85 -12.62 -5.95 0.43
CA GLU A 85 -12.66 -4.81 -0.49
C GLU A 85 -11.92 -3.59 0.06
N ARG A 86 -11.97 -3.37 1.38
CA ARG A 86 -11.27 -2.24 2.00
C ARG A 86 -9.75 -2.34 1.82
N VAL A 87 -9.21 -3.55 1.82
CA VAL A 87 -7.79 -3.80 1.53
C VAL A 87 -7.51 -3.54 0.06
N CYS A 88 -8.38 -4.01 -0.83
CA CYS A 88 -8.23 -3.78 -2.27
C CYS A 88 -8.18 -2.28 -2.59
N LEU A 89 -8.98 -1.47 -1.92
CA LEU A 89 -8.98 -0.02 -2.10
C LEU A 89 -7.67 0.61 -1.63
N ILE A 90 -7.09 0.13 -0.53
CA ILE A 90 -5.77 0.60 -0.10
C ILE A 90 -4.74 0.33 -1.20
N VAL A 91 -4.75 -0.87 -1.76
CA VAL A 91 -3.81 -1.28 -2.81
C VAL A 91 -3.96 -0.39 -4.04
N GLU A 92 -5.19 -0.13 -4.48
CA GLU A 92 -5.44 0.66 -5.69
C GLU A 92 -5.11 2.15 -5.53
N ARG A 93 -5.17 2.67 -4.31
CA ARG A 93 -5.09 4.11 -4.03
C ARG A 93 -3.77 4.55 -3.41
N HIS A 94 -2.74 3.69 -3.42
CA HIS A 94 -1.50 3.99 -2.67
C HIS A 94 -0.49 4.86 -3.41
N ILE A 95 -0.65 5.12 -4.70
CA ILE A 95 0.35 5.84 -5.49
C ILE A 95 0.38 7.33 -5.12
N GLY A 96 1.50 7.78 -4.59
CA GLY A 96 1.73 9.17 -4.20
C GLY A 96 0.67 9.66 -3.22
N ALA A 97 0.09 10.81 -3.51
CA ALA A 97 -1.05 11.38 -2.76
C ALA A 97 -2.38 11.04 -3.45
N GLY A 98 -2.34 10.17 -4.47
CA GLY A 98 -3.50 9.80 -5.26
C GLY A 98 -3.46 10.46 -6.64
N LEU A 99 -4.13 9.83 -7.59
CA LEU A 99 -4.24 10.33 -8.96
C LEU A 99 -5.71 10.39 -9.37
N LYS A 100 -6.12 11.53 -9.88
CA LYS A 100 -7.49 11.72 -10.40
C LYS A 100 -7.60 11.20 -11.83
N ALA A 101 -8.85 11.02 -12.29
CA ALA A 101 -9.15 10.42 -13.58
C ALA A 101 -8.40 11.10 -14.74
N ASP A 102 -8.36 12.43 -14.77
CA ASP A 102 -7.70 13.17 -15.83
C ASP A 102 -6.18 13.00 -15.81
N GLU A 103 -5.57 12.97 -14.62
CA GLU A 103 -4.15 12.71 -14.47
C GLU A 103 -3.80 11.29 -14.92
N ARG A 104 -4.64 10.33 -14.57
CA ARG A 104 -4.45 8.93 -14.96
C ARG A 104 -4.56 8.74 -16.46
N ALA A 105 -5.53 9.41 -17.09
CA ALA A 105 -5.69 9.36 -18.55
C ALA A 105 -4.42 9.83 -19.26
N LYS A 106 -3.79 10.89 -18.75
CA LYS A 106 -2.54 11.41 -19.33
C LYS A 106 -1.38 10.42 -19.21
N LEU A 107 -1.43 9.52 -18.24
CA LEU A 107 -0.41 8.49 -18.04
C LEU A 107 -0.75 7.17 -18.75
N GLY A 108 -1.82 7.14 -19.53
CA GLY A 108 -2.27 5.94 -20.22
C GLY A 108 -2.96 4.94 -19.31
N LEU A 109 -3.39 5.37 -18.14
CA LEU A 109 -4.10 4.54 -17.17
C LEU A 109 -5.61 4.71 -17.31
N ARG A 110 -6.36 3.74 -16.81
CA ARG A 110 -7.82 3.80 -16.78
C ARG A 110 -8.27 5.12 -16.13
N PRO A 111 -9.18 5.90 -16.76
CA PRO A 111 -9.54 7.24 -16.28
C PRO A 111 -10.55 7.20 -15.13
N VAL A 112 -10.15 6.69 -13.98
CA VAL A 112 -10.92 6.66 -12.75
C VAL A 112 -10.10 7.28 -11.64
N ASP A 113 -10.77 7.88 -10.65
CA ASP A 113 -10.09 8.44 -9.51
C ASP A 113 -9.50 7.33 -8.63
N ARG A 114 -8.23 7.48 -8.26
CA ARG A 114 -7.53 6.60 -7.33
C ARG A 114 -6.89 7.48 -6.27
N VAL A 115 -7.70 7.98 -5.34
CA VAL A 115 -7.28 8.92 -4.30
C VAL A 115 -7.62 8.31 -2.94
N PRO A 116 -6.67 8.27 -1.98
CA PRO A 116 -6.98 7.81 -0.64
C PRO A 116 -8.11 8.62 -0.01
N GLU A 117 -9.12 7.94 0.51
CA GLU A 117 -10.28 8.59 1.13
C GLU A 117 -10.35 8.33 2.63
N THR A 118 -10.16 7.08 3.05
CA THR A 118 -10.19 6.73 4.46
C THR A 118 -8.86 7.02 5.13
N LEU A 119 -8.87 7.14 6.46
CA LEU A 119 -7.64 7.35 7.23
C LEU A 119 -6.67 6.18 7.02
N GLU A 120 -7.19 4.94 7.00
CA GLU A 120 -6.38 3.76 6.75
C GLU A 120 -5.68 3.81 5.39
N GLU A 121 -6.39 4.23 4.34
CA GLU A 121 -5.82 4.39 3.00
C GLU A 121 -4.73 5.47 2.99
N LYS A 122 -4.97 6.58 3.67
CA LYS A 122 -4.01 7.68 3.76
C LYS A 122 -2.74 7.26 4.50
N ILE A 123 -2.89 6.50 5.59
CA ILE A 123 -1.74 6.01 6.37
C ILE A 123 -0.88 5.10 5.50
N ALA A 124 -1.48 4.14 4.79
CA ALA A 124 -0.74 3.21 3.95
C ALA A 124 -0.01 3.93 2.82
N ALA A 125 -0.67 4.86 2.13
CA ALA A 125 -0.05 5.63 1.06
C ALA A 125 1.09 6.51 1.57
N HIS A 126 0.90 7.16 2.71
CA HIS A 126 1.93 7.99 3.32
C HIS A 126 3.14 7.17 3.75
N ALA A 127 2.90 6.00 4.36
CA ALA A 127 3.98 5.10 4.77
C ALA A 127 4.80 4.65 3.57
N ASP A 128 4.15 4.31 2.44
CA ASP A 128 4.84 3.95 1.21
C ASP A 128 5.75 5.08 0.73
N ASN A 129 5.26 6.33 0.79
CA ASN A 129 6.03 7.50 0.37
C ASN A 129 7.24 7.75 1.26
N MET A 130 7.24 7.27 2.50
CA MET A 130 8.36 7.39 3.44
C MET A 130 9.43 6.33 3.25
N VAL A 131 9.20 5.33 2.40
CA VAL A 131 10.11 4.18 2.21
C VAL A 131 10.56 4.12 0.76
N ARG A 132 11.88 4.09 0.55
CA ARG A 132 12.47 3.92 -0.78
C ARG A 132 13.24 2.60 -0.78
N GLY A 133 12.77 1.62 -1.56
CA GLY A 133 13.26 0.26 -1.46
C GLY A 133 12.93 -0.31 -0.09
N SER A 134 13.93 -0.63 0.71
CA SER A 134 13.74 -1.06 2.11
C SER A 134 14.27 -0.02 3.10
N ARG A 135 14.55 1.21 2.64
CA ARG A 135 15.12 2.29 3.46
C ARG A 135 14.07 3.33 3.80
N ILE A 136 13.94 3.64 5.09
CA ILE A 136 13.04 4.69 5.58
C ILE A 136 13.73 6.03 5.36
N LEU A 137 13.03 6.98 4.70
CA LEU A 137 13.58 8.30 4.40
C LEU A 137 13.55 9.21 5.62
N CYS A 138 14.56 10.07 5.76
CA CYS A 138 14.51 11.12 6.74
C CYS A 138 13.59 12.25 6.23
N LYS A 139 13.25 13.19 7.12
CA LYS A 139 12.30 14.27 6.81
C LYS A 139 12.73 15.10 5.59
N GLU A 140 14.01 15.42 5.48
CA GLU A 140 14.54 16.21 4.38
C GLU A 140 14.44 15.44 3.06
N GLU A 141 14.79 14.16 3.06
CA GLU A 141 14.68 13.31 1.87
C GLU A 141 13.22 13.17 1.42
N PHE A 142 12.31 13.05 2.37
CA PHE A 142 10.89 12.90 2.09
C PHE A 142 10.30 14.17 1.49
N ALA A 143 10.76 15.34 1.92
CA ALA A 143 10.25 16.64 1.45
C ALA A 143 10.69 16.98 0.03
N THR A 144 11.74 16.32 -0.49
CA THR A 144 12.19 16.52 -1.87
C THR A 144 11.56 15.53 -2.81
#